data_c760bd86d1460c1f39ba4ad1d562b208
#
_entry.id   c760bd86d1460c1f39ba4ad1d562b208
#
_cell.length_a   1.000
_cell.length_b   1.000
_cell.length_c   1.000
_cell.angle_alpha   90.00
_cell.angle_beta   90.00
_cell.angle_gamma   90.00
#
_symmetry.space_group_name_H-M   'P 1'
#
loop_
_entity.id
_entity.type
_entity.pdbx_description
1 polymer ?
#
loop_
_entity_poly.entity_id
_entity_poly.type
_entity_poly.pdbx_seq_one_letter_code
_entity_poly.pdbx_strand_id
1 'polypeptide(L)'
;MNHPSATLLQRAQWLGYLGLVPFITGMALMILLDDTRLVAQAIHNYAAVILTFVGAIHWGRALNNGDTTLMSFSVLPSLIAWCSLFLEPQKGIPLTAIAFVMLLFLDRNLYLEMAWFKQLRTRLSILVCTLLSVSWLYI
;
A
#
# COMPACT_ATOMS: atom_id res chain seq x y z
N MET A 1 11.55 -26.14 4.53
CA MET A 1 10.84 -24.93 4.04
C MET A 1 9.72 -25.40 3.13
N ASN A 2 8.47 -25.18 3.54
CA ASN A 2 7.33 -25.52 2.69
C ASN A 2 7.28 -24.49 1.57
N HIS A 3 7.60 -24.90 0.34
CA HIS A 3 7.36 -24.07 -0.83
C HIS A 3 5.85 -23.76 -0.90
N PRO A 4 5.46 -22.48 -1.03
CA PRO A 4 4.05 -22.14 -1.15
C PRO A 4 3.46 -22.87 -2.36
N SER A 5 2.23 -23.39 -2.21
CA SER A 5 1.55 -24.04 -3.33
C SER A 5 1.38 -23.07 -4.49
N ALA A 6 1.45 -23.57 -5.73
CA ALA A 6 1.26 -22.75 -6.93
C ALA A 6 -0.07 -21.97 -6.89
N THR A 7 -1.11 -22.57 -6.30
CA THR A 7 -2.42 -21.95 -6.08
C THR A 7 -2.38 -20.77 -5.13
N LEU A 8 -1.59 -20.83 -4.06
CA LEU A 8 -1.41 -19.73 -3.11
C LEU A 8 -0.71 -18.54 -3.78
N LEU A 9 0.37 -18.81 -4.52
CA LEU A 9 1.10 -17.78 -5.26
C LEU A 9 0.21 -17.07 -6.26
N GLN A 10 -0.54 -17.82 -7.04
CA GLN A 10 -1.45 -17.28 -8.04
C GLN A 10 -2.54 -16.42 -7.40
N ARG A 11 -3.16 -16.87 -6.31
CA ARG A 11 -4.18 -16.11 -5.59
C ARG A 11 -3.60 -14.82 -4.98
N ALA A 12 -2.42 -14.88 -4.37
CA ALA A 12 -1.77 -13.70 -3.82
C ALA A 12 -1.48 -12.65 -4.89
N GLN A 13 -1.02 -13.08 -6.07
CA GLN A 13 -0.79 -12.17 -7.21
C GLN A 13 -2.11 -11.56 -7.71
N TRP A 14 -3.13 -12.37 -7.94
CA TRP A 14 -4.44 -11.89 -8.39
C TRP A 14 -5.03 -10.87 -7.42
N LEU A 15 -5.09 -11.17 -6.13
CA LEU A 15 -5.61 -10.27 -5.12
C LEU A 15 -4.78 -8.99 -5.01
N GLY A 16 -3.46 -9.09 -5.11
CA GLY A 16 -2.57 -7.94 -5.11
C GLY A 16 -2.84 -6.99 -6.28
N TYR A 17 -2.96 -7.52 -7.50
CA TYR A 17 -3.26 -6.69 -8.67
C TYR A 17 -4.70 -6.19 -8.69
N LEU A 18 -5.67 -6.95 -8.20
CA LEU A 18 -7.05 -6.47 -8.01
C LEU A 18 -7.11 -5.28 -7.04
N GLY A 19 -6.23 -5.23 -6.06
CA GLY A 19 -6.09 -4.07 -5.16
C GLY A 19 -5.67 -2.77 -5.87
N LEU A 20 -5.15 -2.83 -7.11
CA LEU A 20 -4.84 -1.63 -7.90
C LEU A 20 -6.06 -1.09 -8.67
N VAL A 21 -7.12 -1.88 -8.83
CA VAL A 21 -8.29 -1.49 -9.64
C VAL A 21 -8.92 -0.17 -9.17
N PRO A 22 -9.16 0.07 -7.85
CA PRO A 22 -9.71 1.35 -7.42
C PRO A 22 -8.80 2.55 -7.73
N PHE A 23 -7.48 2.40 -7.67
CA PHE A 23 -6.56 3.47 -8.05
C PHE A 23 -6.63 3.77 -9.56
N ILE A 24 -6.65 2.73 -10.39
CA ILE A 24 -6.74 2.87 -11.86
C ILE A 24 -8.09 3.48 -12.25
N THR A 25 -9.19 3.02 -11.64
CA THR A 25 -10.53 3.57 -11.87
C THR A 25 -10.61 5.02 -11.44
N GLY A 26 -10.10 5.34 -10.24
CA GLY A 26 -10.04 6.72 -9.76
C GLY A 26 -9.24 7.62 -10.70
N MET A 27 -8.09 7.14 -11.16
CA MET A 27 -7.25 7.85 -12.13
C MET A 27 -8.00 8.13 -13.45
N ALA A 28 -8.70 7.13 -13.99
CA ALA A 28 -9.51 7.29 -15.20
C ALA A 28 -10.64 8.33 -14.99
N LEU A 29 -11.29 8.30 -13.81
CA LEU A 29 -12.32 9.28 -13.47
C LEU A 29 -11.77 10.71 -13.33
N MET A 30 -10.55 10.88 -12.79
CA MET A 30 -9.90 12.20 -12.72
C MET A 30 -9.61 12.81 -14.09
N ILE A 31 -9.39 11.97 -15.11
CA ILE A 31 -9.16 12.43 -16.49
C ILE A 31 -10.50 12.79 -17.18
N LEU A 32 -11.59 12.11 -16.80
CA LEU A 32 -12.89 12.25 -17.47
C LEU A 32 -13.81 13.28 -16.83
N LEU A 33 -13.59 13.65 -15.58
CA LEU A 33 -14.44 14.55 -14.81
C LEU A 33 -13.77 15.91 -14.60
N ASP A 34 -14.54 16.99 -14.71
CA ASP A 34 -14.07 18.35 -14.45
C ASP A 34 -13.83 18.60 -12.95
N ASP A 35 -14.66 18.04 -12.08
CA ASP A 35 -14.47 18.11 -10.61
C ASP A 35 -13.78 16.84 -10.09
N THR A 36 -12.50 16.98 -9.80
CA THR A 36 -11.66 15.86 -9.32
C THR A 36 -11.65 15.70 -7.79
N ARG A 37 -12.26 16.62 -7.03
CA ARG A 37 -12.12 16.65 -5.55
C ARG A 37 -12.63 15.37 -4.88
N LEU A 38 -13.82 14.91 -5.22
CA LEU A 38 -14.40 13.69 -4.65
C LEU A 38 -13.59 12.45 -5.03
N VAL A 39 -13.09 12.40 -6.27
CA VAL A 39 -12.28 11.29 -6.75
C VAL A 39 -10.92 11.28 -6.05
N ALA A 40 -10.28 12.44 -5.88
CA ALA A 40 -9.04 12.57 -5.14
C ALA A 40 -9.20 12.12 -3.67
N GLN A 41 -10.30 12.52 -3.03
CA GLN A 41 -10.62 12.08 -1.66
C GLN A 41 -10.82 10.56 -1.61
N ALA A 42 -11.52 9.98 -2.58
CA ALA A 42 -11.74 8.53 -2.65
C ALA A 42 -10.42 7.75 -2.84
N ILE A 43 -9.54 8.21 -3.73
CA ILE A 43 -8.20 7.65 -3.94
C ILE A 43 -7.38 7.73 -2.64
N HIS A 44 -7.39 8.88 -1.97
CA HIS A 44 -6.67 9.08 -0.71
C HIS A 44 -7.20 8.15 0.39
N ASN A 45 -8.51 8.08 0.57
CA ASN A 45 -9.13 7.19 1.56
C ASN A 45 -8.77 5.73 1.29
N TYR A 46 -8.83 5.31 0.03
CA TYR A 46 -8.45 3.95 -0.35
C TYR A 46 -6.96 3.68 -0.12
N ALA A 47 -6.09 4.64 -0.43
CA ALA A 47 -4.66 4.53 -0.16
C ALA A 47 -4.38 4.34 1.34
N ALA A 48 -5.07 5.07 2.22
CA ALA A 48 -4.96 4.91 3.67
C ALA A 48 -5.38 3.50 4.13
N VAL A 49 -6.46 2.96 3.58
CA VAL A 49 -6.92 1.59 3.87
C VAL A 49 -5.88 0.56 3.44
N ILE A 50 -5.35 0.68 2.22
CA ILE A 50 -4.31 -0.23 1.72
C ILE A 50 -3.02 -0.11 2.53
N LEU A 51 -2.62 1.10 2.92
CA LEU A 51 -1.44 1.32 3.76
C LEU A 51 -1.57 0.59 5.11
N THR A 52 -2.74 0.67 5.73
CA THR A 52 -3.07 -0.05 6.97
C THR A 52 -3.00 -1.56 6.79
N PHE A 53 -3.62 -2.08 5.72
CA PHE A 53 -3.61 -3.50 5.38
C PHE A 53 -2.19 -4.04 5.17
N VAL A 54 -1.38 -3.28 4.46
CA VAL A 54 0.02 -3.62 4.20
C VAL A 54 0.85 -3.62 5.49
N GLY A 55 0.64 -2.64 6.37
CA GLY A 55 1.28 -2.60 7.69
C GLY A 55 0.92 -3.81 8.57
N ALA A 56 -0.33 -4.26 8.52
CA ALA A 56 -0.80 -5.41 9.30
C ALA A 56 -0.10 -6.74 8.93
N ILE A 57 0.47 -6.87 7.74
CA ILE A 57 1.27 -8.04 7.35
C ILE A 57 2.51 -8.18 8.25
N HIS A 58 3.15 -7.06 8.62
CA HIS A 58 4.28 -7.06 9.55
C HIS A 58 3.88 -7.48 10.96
N TRP A 59 2.67 -7.14 11.41
CA TRP A 59 2.12 -7.61 12.67
C TRP A 59 2.03 -9.14 12.70
N GLY A 60 1.44 -9.75 11.66
CA GLY A 60 1.36 -11.21 11.56
C GLY A 60 2.73 -11.89 11.56
N ARG A 61 3.71 -11.31 10.86
CA ARG A 61 5.10 -11.80 10.86
C ARG A 61 5.74 -11.68 12.25
N ALA A 62 5.55 -10.55 12.92
CA ALA A 62 6.10 -10.31 14.26
C ALA A 62 5.57 -11.33 15.28
N LEU A 63 4.27 -11.62 15.23
CA LEU A 63 3.64 -12.66 16.06
C LEU A 63 4.25 -14.03 15.83
N ASN A 64 4.46 -14.40 14.55
CA ASN A 64 5.00 -15.71 14.20
C ASN A 64 6.47 -15.88 14.62
N ASN A 65 7.24 -14.80 14.63
CA ASN A 65 8.66 -14.81 14.93
C ASN A 65 8.99 -14.41 16.37
N GLY A 66 8.02 -13.96 17.18
CA GLY A 66 8.23 -13.43 18.52
C GLY A 66 8.99 -12.10 18.55
N ASP A 67 8.93 -11.32 17.45
CA ASP A 67 9.66 -10.05 17.31
C ASP A 67 8.82 -8.88 17.84
N THR A 68 9.05 -8.52 19.11
CA THR A 68 8.33 -7.43 19.78
C THR A 68 8.64 -6.05 19.19
N THR A 69 9.82 -5.85 18.64
CA THR A 69 10.24 -4.61 18.00
C THR A 69 9.47 -4.41 16.70
N LEU A 70 9.47 -5.42 15.83
CA LEU A 70 8.70 -5.39 14.59
C LEU A 70 7.19 -5.22 14.86
N MET A 71 6.67 -5.88 15.91
CA MET A 71 5.28 -5.72 16.32
C MET A 71 4.94 -4.25 16.64
N SER A 72 5.79 -3.57 17.41
CA SER A 72 5.59 -2.15 17.75
C SER A 72 5.64 -1.25 16.51
N PHE A 73 6.58 -1.49 15.59
CA PHE A 73 6.68 -0.72 14.34
C PHE A 73 5.55 -1.00 13.34
N SER A 74 4.94 -2.17 13.38
CA SER A 74 3.86 -2.56 12.46
C SER A 74 2.58 -1.74 12.61
N VAL A 75 2.41 -1.03 13.72
CA VAL A 75 1.27 -0.14 13.99
C VAL A 75 1.45 1.23 13.32
N LEU A 76 2.69 1.67 13.08
CA LEU A 76 2.99 3.00 12.53
C LEU A 76 2.29 3.29 11.19
N PRO A 77 2.25 2.36 10.21
CA PRO A 77 1.54 2.61 8.96
C PRO A 77 0.07 2.94 9.15
N SER A 78 -0.60 2.28 10.10
CA SER A 78 -2.01 2.53 10.42
C SER A 78 -2.22 3.90 11.05
N LEU A 79 -1.31 4.32 11.94
CA LEU A 79 -1.35 5.66 12.54
C LEU A 79 -1.09 6.75 11.50
N ILE A 80 -0.11 6.56 10.63
CA ILE A 80 0.18 7.50 9.53
C ILE A 80 -1.03 7.58 8.58
N ALA A 81 -1.61 6.44 8.21
CA ALA A 81 -2.81 6.38 7.39
C ALA A 81 -3.96 7.16 8.02
N TRP A 82 -4.23 6.91 9.29
CA TRP A 82 -5.28 7.60 10.04
C TRP A 82 -5.02 9.12 10.13
N CYS A 83 -3.81 9.54 10.50
CA CYS A 83 -3.45 10.96 10.53
C CYS A 83 -3.58 11.62 9.16
N SER A 84 -3.24 10.92 8.09
CA SER A 84 -3.33 11.46 6.74
C SER A 84 -4.77 11.83 6.35
N LEU A 85 -5.78 11.10 6.87
CA LEU A 85 -7.19 11.34 6.56
C LEU A 85 -7.74 12.68 7.10
N PHE A 86 -7.04 13.31 8.05
CA PHE A 86 -7.37 14.66 8.52
C PHE A 86 -6.82 15.77 7.60
N LEU A 87 -6.02 15.39 6.62
CA LEU A 87 -5.43 16.31 5.65
C LEU A 87 -6.24 16.31 4.36
N GLU A 88 -6.24 17.46 3.68
CA GLU A 88 -6.74 17.53 2.31
C GLU A 88 -5.91 16.61 1.39
N PRO A 89 -6.51 16.08 0.30
CA PRO A 89 -5.82 15.17 -0.62
C PRO A 89 -4.47 15.67 -1.12
N GLN A 90 -4.34 16.98 -1.35
CA GLN A 90 -3.07 17.59 -1.77
C GLN A 90 -1.90 17.35 -0.80
N LYS A 91 -2.19 17.22 0.49
CA LYS A 91 -1.18 16.93 1.54
C LYS A 91 -1.20 15.47 1.97
N GLY A 92 -2.37 14.87 2.01
CA GLY A 92 -2.57 13.49 2.47
C GLY A 92 -2.01 12.46 1.49
N ILE A 93 -2.19 12.65 0.18
CA ILE A 93 -1.67 11.73 -0.85
C ILE A 93 -0.13 11.63 -0.81
N PRO A 94 0.64 12.74 -0.79
CA PRO A 94 2.09 12.65 -0.64
C PRO A 94 2.53 11.96 0.66
N LEU A 95 1.84 12.22 1.77
CA LEU A 95 2.16 11.58 3.05
C LEU A 95 1.96 10.06 2.98
N THR A 96 0.85 9.59 2.40
CA THR A 96 0.60 8.16 2.20
C THR A 96 1.59 7.54 1.22
N ALA A 97 1.96 8.24 0.15
CA ALA A 97 2.97 7.77 -0.81
C ALA A 97 4.34 7.60 -0.13
N ILE A 98 4.78 8.57 0.68
CA ILE A 98 6.02 8.45 1.47
C ILE A 98 5.96 7.24 2.40
N ALA A 99 4.84 7.02 3.08
CA ALA A 99 4.67 5.86 3.95
C ALA A 99 4.76 4.53 3.18
N PHE A 100 4.22 4.44 1.96
CA PHE A 100 4.39 3.27 1.09
C PHE A 100 5.86 3.04 0.71
N VAL A 101 6.61 4.10 0.41
CA VAL A 101 8.04 4.01 0.13
C VAL A 101 8.82 3.51 1.36
N MET A 102 8.51 4.03 2.54
CA MET A 102 9.12 3.55 3.79
C MET A 102 8.83 2.07 4.03
N LEU A 103 7.58 1.63 3.84
CA LEU A 103 7.23 0.22 3.93
C LEU A 103 7.94 -0.63 2.88
N LEU A 104 8.14 -0.13 1.66
CA LEU A 104 8.90 -0.85 0.64
C LEU A 104 10.34 -1.12 1.07
N PHE A 105 11.00 -0.14 1.70
CA PHE A 105 12.35 -0.35 2.25
C PHE A 105 12.35 -1.38 3.38
N LEU A 106 11.35 -1.33 4.26
CA LEU A 106 11.21 -2.31 5.33
C LEU A 106 10.96 -3.72 4.76
N ASP A 107 10.07 -3.87 3.79
CA ASP A 107 9.77 -5.12 3.10
C ASP A 107 11.04 -5.75 2.48
N ARG A 108 11.88 -4.93 1.84
CA ARG A 108 13.10 -5.41 1.19
C ARG A 108 14.11 -5.99 2.18
N ASN A 109 14.15 -5.47 3.40
CA ASN A 109 15.05 -5.94 4.44
C ASN A 109 14.49 -7.15 5.21
N LEU A 110 13.18 -7.20 5.42
CA LEU A 110 12.53 -8.23 6.24
C LEU A 110 12.24 -9.52 5.49
N TYR A 111 11.94 -9.47 4.18
CA TYR A 111 11.51 -10.62 3.39
C TYR A 111 12.61 -11.20 2.49
N LEU A 112 13.84 -11.23 2.98
CA LEU A 112 14.99 -11.74 2.22
C LEU A 112 14.82 -13.20 1.78
N GLU A 113 14.19 -14.02 2.62
CA GLU A 113 14.01 -15.47 2.38
C GLU A 113 12.81 -15.79 1.46
N MET A 114 11.88 -14.83 1.27
CA MET A 114 10.67 -15.01 0.47
C MET A 114 10.75 -14.18 -0.81
N ALA A 115 11.62 -14.57 -1.73
CA ALA A 115 11.91 -13.80 -2.95
C ALA A 115 10.65 -13.44 -3.78
N TRP A 116 9.70 -14.36 -3.94
CA TRP A 116 8.46 -14.15 -4.67
C TRP A 116 7.59 -13.08 -4.02
N PHE A 117 7.45 -13.11 -2.69
CA PHE A 117 6.64 -12.15 -1.94
C PHE A 117 7.27 -10.76 -2.00
N LYS A 118 8.60 -10.69 -1.81
CA LYS A 118 9.37 -9.46 -1.95
C LYS A 118 9.20 -8.83 -3.34
N GLN A 119 9.26 -9.63 -4.41
CA GLN A 119 9.04 -9.13 -5.78
C GLN A 119 7.63 -8.61 -5.99
N LEU A 120 6.60 -9.35 -5.53
CA LEU A 120 5.20 -8.94 -5.62
C LEU A 120 4.99 -7.61 -4.88
N ARG A 121 5.45 -7.52 -3.63
CA ARG A 121 5.37 -6.32 -2.80
C ARG A 121 6.06 -5.12 -3.45
N THR A 122 7.27 -5.33 -3.97
CA THR A 122 8.02 -4.26 -4.67
C THR A 122 7.24 -3.74 -5.88
N ARG A 123 6.73 -4.63 -6.72
CA ARG A 123 5.94 -4.22 -7.91
C ARG A 123 4.68 -3.47 -7.52
N LEU A 124 3.90 -3.99 -6.58
CA LEU A 124 2.65 -3.36 -6.13
C LEU A 124 2.92 -1.99 -5.48
N SER A 125 3.93 -1.86 -4.63
CA SER A 125 4.28 -0.59 -3.99
C SER A 125 4.73 0.46 -5.00
N ILE A 126 5.53 0.10 -5.99
CA ILE A 126 5.94 1.01 -7.07
C ILE A 126 4.71 1.48 -7.86
N LEU A 127 3.81 0.57 -8.25
CA LEU A 127 2.60 0.91 -8.98
C LEU A 127 1.68 1.83 -8.18
N VAL A 128 1.46 1.55 -6.89
CA VAL A 128 0.67 2.43 -6.01
C VAL A 128 1.31 3.81 -5.90
N CYS A 129 2.62 3.89 -5.62
CA CYS A 129 3.32 5.18 -5.53
C CYS A 129 3.25 5.96 -6.83
N THR A 130 3.37 5.30 -7.99
CA THR A 130 3.24 5.95 -9.30
C THR A 130 1.82 6.48 -9.49
N LEU A 131 0.79 5.68 -9.23
CA LEU A 131 -0.61 6.10 -9.36
C LEU A 131 -0.96 7.25 -8.40
N LEU A 132 -0.49 7.21 -7.16
CA LEU A 132 -0.67 8.31 -6.20
C LEU A 132 0.04 9.59 -6.64
N SER A 133 1.28 9.47 -7.16
CA SER A 133 2.03 10.63 -7.65
C SER A 133 1.35 11.27 -8.86
N VAL A 134 0.87 10.46 -9.81
CA VAL A 134 0.13 10.97 -10.96
C VAL A 134 -1.20 11.59 -10.52
N SER A 135 -1.97 10.93 -9.62
CA SER A 135 -3.21 11.49 -9.08
C SER A 135 -2.98 12.85 -8.40
N TRP A 136 -1.87 12.99 -7.69
CA TRP A 136 -1.50 14.26 -7.04
C TRP A 136 -1.23 15.40 -8.02
N LEU A 137 -0.70 15.10 -9.21
CA LEU A 137 -0.47 16.10 -10.26
C LEU A 137 -1.77 16.61 -10.90
N TYR A 138 -2.89 15.91 -10.76
CA TYR A 138 -4.20 16.29 -11.28
C TYR A 138 -5.06 17.09 -10.28
N ILE A 139 -4.58 17.31 -9.06
CA ILE A 139 -5.25 18.08 -8.01
C ILE A 139 -4.67 19.50 -7.97
#